data_e8fb4f310be8e226deb51b19f6236ae1
#
_entry.id   e8fb4f310be8e226deb51b19f6236ae1
#
_cell.length_a   1.000
_cell.length_b   1.000
_cell.length_c   1.000
_cell.angle_alpha   90.00
_cell.angle_beta   90.00
_cell.angle_gamma   90.00
#
_symmetry.space_group_name_H-M   'P 1'
#
loop_
_entity.id
_entity.type
_entity.pdbx_description
1 polymer ?
#
loop_
_entity_poly.entity_id
_entity_poly.type
_entity_poly.pdbx_seq_one_letter_code
_entity_poly.pdbx_strand_id
1 'polypeptide(L)'
;MIKTVKSKRTSMSNTKLEYSDSWDHLKPLRILVAVFLLNIAIYPAFSDDSSFRSDLASDYTEFVYWLKKASDEKKIPGAAVAIVSREEVKYLQTWGIRENNTSKLVTPESIFRIASMSKTFAGTSAAMLVERDLQSWDVKLTDIFPSLILGNRTSSRKITLRHIASQSTGLMPHSYSNLLDDGVVYGKIKQKFHEIPTVCAPGKCYGYQNVVFSLIGDIVEESTGETYGNFVDQEIFKPLGMTTATVGLDAFERESNVTTPHRLVRGNWRSTTNNPAYYSVAPASGVNASILDMAIWVRANLGAFPDIMSPAFLSTVHEPVIKTPHGNYFNRWANLDDAYYGLGWRIFDYDGMQVVHHGGGVRGFRSEMAFVPELNIGMVLLFNAASTLANDVVPQFLDNLNK
;
A
#
# COMPACT_ATOMS: atom_id res chain seq x y z
N MET A 1 -16.51 -22.96 61.55
CA MET A 1 -17.12 -24.31 61.49
C MET A 1 -16.62 -24.99 60.22
N ILE A 2 -15.78 -25.98 60.44
CA ILE A 2 -15.12 -26.80 59.43
C ILE A 2 -16.09 -27.91 59.03
N LYS A 3 -16.28 -28.18 57.74
CA LYS A 3 -16.78 -29.48 57.27
C LYS A 3 -15.95 -29.99 56.07
N THR A 4 -15.13 -30.91 56.39
CA THR A 4 -14.40 -31.85 55.53
C THR A 4 -15.35 -32.92 54.97
N VAL A 5 -15.27 -33.26 53.68
CA VAL A 5 -15.84 -34.50 53.17
C VAL A 5 -14.85 -35.18 52.19
N LYS A 6 -14.68 -36.44 52.45
CA LYS A 6 -13.72 -37.42 52.07
C LYS A 6 -13.72 -37.87 50.60
N SER A 7 -12.50 -38.24 50.20
CA SER A 7 -12.08 -39.16 49.13
C SER A 7 -12.89 -40.43 48.95
N LYS A 8 -13.12 -40.85 47.70
CA LYS A 8 -13.26 -42.27 47.31
C LYS A 8 -12.41 -42.59 46.08
N ARG A 9 -11.38 -43.41 46.33
CA ARG A 9 -10.68 -44.20 45.30
C ARG A 9 -11.58 -45.38 44.93
N THR A 10 -11.63 -45.72 43.66
CA THR A 10 -11.99 -47.07 43.20
C THR A 10 -11.05 -47.51 42.05
N SER A 11 -10.70 -48.75 42.15
CA SER A 11 -9.62 -49.49 41.59
C SER A 11 -9.75 -49.94 40.14
N MET A 12 -8.59 -50.26 39.60
CA MET A 12 -8.28 -50.90 38.31
C MET A 12 -9.14 -52.10 37.97
N SER A 13 -9.40 -52.30 36.66
CA SER A 13 -9.43 -53.66 36.06
C SER A 13 -8.74 -53.59 34.70
N ASN A 14 -7.69 -54.44 34.59
CA ASN A 14 -7.00 -54.83 33.38
C ASN A 14 -7.91 -55.69 32.52
N THR A 15 -8.01 -55.40 31.24
CA THR A 15 -8.43 -56.39 30.24
C THR A 15 -7.45 -56.33 29.08
N LYS A 16 -6.69 -57.40 28.91
CA LYS A 16 -5.92 -57.72 27.71
C LYS A 16 -6.91 -58.00 26.58
N LEU A 17 -6.64 -57.52 25.41
CA LEU A 17 -7.22 -57.98 24.17
C LEU A 17 -6.13 -58.26 23.16
N GLU A 18 -6.27 -59.43 22.56
CA GLU A 18 -5.35 -60.15 21.71
C GLU A 18 -5.14 -59.50 20.35
N TYR A 19 -3.95 -59.70 19.83
CA TYR A 19 -3.52 -59.43 18.47
C TYR A 19 -4.12 -60.48 17.52
N SER A 20 -4.81 -60.05 16.44
CA SER A 20 -5.03 -60.90 15.28
C SER A 20 -4.56 -60.13 14.03
N ASP A 21 -3.53 -60.73 13.42
CA ASP A 21 -3.01 -60.36 12.10
C ASP A 21 -4.10 -60.66 11.02
N SER A 22 -4.35 -59.65 10.18
CA SER A 22 -4.80 -59.92 8.80
C SER A 22 -4.30 -58.78 7.88
N TRP A 23 -3.23 -59.09 7.22
CA TRP A 23 -2.76 -58.38 6.02
C TRP A 23 -3.58 -58.92 4.86
N ASP A 24 -4.29 -58.00 4.15
CA ASP A 24 -4.36 -57.96 2.69
C ASP A 24 -5.34 -56.88 2.21
N HIS A 25 -4.93 -56.23 1.11
CA HIS A 25 -5.65 -55.23 0.30
C HIS A 25 -5.36 -53.75 0.61
N LEU A 26 -4.13 -53.29 0.30
CA LEU A 26 -3.87 -51.89 -0.03
C LEU A 26 -3.39 -51.78 -1.48
N LYS A 27 -4.29 -51.31 -2.37
CA LYS A 27 -3.92 -50.81 -3.71
C LYS A 27 -3.12 -49.51 -3.53
N PRO A 28 -2.04 -49.26 -4.31
CA PRO A 28 -1.26 -48.05 -4.20
C PRO A 28 -2.03 -46.87 -4.78
N LEU A 29 -2.37 -45.93 -3.90
CA LEU A 29 -2.82 -44.59 -4.27
C LEU A 29 -1.60 -43.83 -4.79
N ARG A 30 -1.57 -43.57 -6.09
CA ARG A 30 -0.56 -42.70 -6.71
C ARG A 30 -0.80 -41.27 -6.24
N ILE A 31 -0.02 -40.82 -5.27
CA ILE A 31 0.08 -39.41 -4.89
C ILE A 31 0.87 -38.72 -5.98
N LEU A 32 0.19 -37.89 -6.78
CA LEU A 32 0.81 -36.95 -7.69
C LEU A 32 1.41 -35.81 -6.83
N VAL A 33 2.69 -35.89 -6.52
CA VAL A 33 3.43 -34.77 -5.94
C VAL A 33 3.70 -33.79 -7.08
N ALA A 34 2.88 -32.76 -7.17
CA ALA A 34 3.18 -31.61 -8.02
C ALA A 34 4.35 -30.86 -7.38
N VAL A 35 5.55 -31.06 -7.92
CA VAL A 35 6.73 -30.29 -7.58
C VAL A 35 6.54 -28.90 -8.19
N PHE A 36 6.10 -27.94 -7.40
CA PHE A 36 6.23 -26.52 -7.72
C PHE A 36 7.73 -26.19 -7.67
N LEU A 37 8.36 -26.16 -8.85
CA LEU A 37 9.68 -25.55 -8.98
C LEU A 37 9.51 -24.04 -8.78
N LEU A 38 9.78 -23.59 -7.56
CA LEU A 38 10.01 -22.17 -7.26
C LEU A 38 11.24 -21.77 -8.08
N ASN A 39 11.05 -21.04 -9.16
CA ASN A 39 12.12 -20.29 -9.81
C ASN A 39 12.54 -19.17 -8.85
N ILE A 40 13.42 -19.48 -7.92
CA ILE A 40 14.17 -18.46 -7.17
C ILE A 40 15.16 -17.88 -8.16
N ALA A 41 14.82 -16.75 -8.75
CA ALA A 41 15.77 -15.95 -9.50
C ALA A 41 16.85 -15.49 -8.50
N ILE A 42 18.02 -16.09 -8.59
CA ILE A 42 19.21 -15.66 -7.86
C ILE A 42 19.64 -14.35 -8.50
N TYR A 43 19.31 -13.23 -7.85
CA TYR A 43 19.80 -11.92 -8.27
C TYR A 43 21.28 -11.79 -7.87
N PRO A 44 22.21 -11.54 -8.81
CA PRO A 44 23.60 -11.34 -8.46
C PRO A 44 23.77 -10.06 -7.62
N ALA A 45 24.53 -10.17 -6.55
CA ALA A 45 24.98 -9.01 -5.77
C ALA A 45 25.99 -8.23 -6.64
N PHE A 46 25.60 -7.04 -7.07
CA PHE A 46 26.44 -6.17 -7.91
C PHE A 46 27.56 -5.52 -7.10
N SER A 47 28.78 -5.82 -7.49
CA SER A 47 29.98 -5.06 -7.17
C SER A 47 30.55 -4.45 -8.46
N ASP A 48 30.77 -3.15 -8.42
CA ASP A 48 31.55 -2.34 -9.37
C ASP A 48 30.78 -1.60 -10.49
N ASP A 49 31.08 -0.31 -10.59
CA ASP A 49 30.37 0.72 -11.38
C ASP A 49 30.48 0.52 -12.91
N SER A 50 31.45 -0.26 -13.40
CA SER A 50 31.67 -0.48 -14.83
C SER A 50 30.84 -1.65 -15.41
N SER A 51 30.46 -2.64 -14.59
CA SER A 51 29.59 -3.75 -15.00
C SER A 51 28.12 -3.33 -15.06
N PHE A 52 27.75 -2.27 -14.37
CA PHE A 52 26.39 -1.74 -14.23
C PHE A 52 25.78 -1.28 -15.58
N ARG A 53 26.60 -0.86 -16.55
CA ARG A 53 26.12 -0.31 -17.83
C ARG A 53 25.83 -1.34 -18.92
N SER A 54 26.31 -2.58 -18.81
CA SER A 54 26.24 -3.53 -19.93
C SER A 54 24.95 -4.34 -20.01
N ASP A 55 24.19 -4.45 -18.93
CA ASP A 55 23.07 -5.41 -18.83
C ASP A 55 21.68 -4.75 -18.76
N LEU A 56 21.61 -3.40 -18.81
CA LEU A 56 20.35 -2.67 -18.78
C LEU A 56 19.82 -2.43 -20.21
N ALA A 57 18.55 -2.76 -20.46
CA ALA A 57 17.85 -2.31 -21.66
C ALA A 57 17.88 -0.77 -21.73
N SER A 58 18.05 -0.20 -22.92
CA SER A 58 18.37 1.21 -23.17
C SER A 58 17.40 2.21 -22.53
N ASP A 59 16.14 1.82 -22.35
CA ASP A 59 15.02 2.73 -22.14
C ASP A 59 14.93 3.34 -20.73
N TYR A 60 15.61 2.79 -19.70
CA TYR A 60 15.61 3.34 -18.33
C TYR A 60 17.00 3.43 -17.67
N THR A 61 18.06 3.13 -18.41
CA THR A 61 19.44 3.16 -17.90
C THR A 61 19.84 4.55 -17.41
N GLU A 62 19.49 5.59 -18.17
CA GLU A 62 19.78 6.97 -17.80
C GLU A 62 19.05 7.39 -16.52
N PHE A 63 17.77 6.98 -16.40
CA PHE A 63 16.97 7.24 -15.20
C PHE A 63 17.58 6.61 -13.95
N VAL A 64 17.95 5.33 -14.02
CA VAL A 64 18.52 4.61 -12.88
C VAL A 64 19.87 5.20 -12.44
N TYR A 65 20.73 5.54 -13.40
CA TYR A 65 21.98 6.20 -13.12
C TYR A 65 21.77 7.57 -12.46
N TRP A 66 20.86 8.37 -12.99
CA TRP A 66 20.50 9.66 -12.40
C TRP A 66 19.99 9.48 -10.97
N LEU A 67 19.06 8.54 -10.73
CA LEU A 67 18.47 8.28 -9.42
C LEU A 67 19.53 7.89 -8.40
N LYS A 68 20.44 6.98 -8.76
CA LYS A 68 21.54 6.56 -7.88
C LYS A 68 22.45 7.72 -7.54
N LYS A 69 22.89 8.47 -8.55
CA LYS A 69 23.74 9.67 -8.36
C LYS A 69 23.06 10.72 -7.47
N ALA A 70 21.81 11.07 -7.75
CA ALA A 70 21.06 12.05 -6.95
C ALA A 70 20.84 11.57 -5.50
N SER A 71 20.65 10.25 -5.30
CA SER A 71 20.55 9.67 -3.96
C SER A 71 21.85 9.76 -3.17
N ASP A 72 22.99 9.53 -3.82
CA ASP A 72 24.30 9.62 -3.21
C ASP A 72 24.66 11.09 -2.84
N GLU A 73 24.38 12.03 -3.74
CA GLU A 73 24.57 13.47 -3.50
C GLU A 73 23.76 13.97 -2.30
N LYS A 74 22.51 13.49 -2.17
CA LYS A 74 21.64 13.80 -1.03
C LYS A 74 21.90 12.91 0.18
N LYS A 75 22.84 11.96 0.10
CA LYS A 75 23.21 11.02 1.16
C LYS A 75 22.00 10.28 1.72
N ILE A 76 21.08 9.81 0.86
CA ILE A 76 19.88 9.08 1.28
C ILE A 76 20.30 7.85 2.08
N PRO A 77 19.84 7.67 3.34
CA PRO A 77 20.28 6.55 4.20
C PRO A 77 20.00 5.18 3.58
N GLY A 78 18.80 4.97 3.05
CA GLY A 78 18.43 3.72 2.44
C GLY A 78 17.31 3.90 1.41
N ALA A 79 17.40 3.11 0.33
CA ALA A 79 16.47 3.17 -0.77
C ALA A 79 16.28 1.79 -1.43
N ALA A 80 15.14 1.65 -2.09
CA ALA A 80 14.83 0.54 -2.96
C ALA A 80 14.04 1.05 -4.17
N VAL A 81 14.37 0.55 -5.36
CA VAL A 81 13.69 0.89 -6.62
C VAL A 81 13.42 -0.36 -7.43
N ALA A 82 12.27 -0.43 -8.09
CA ALA A 82 11.97 -1.42 -9.10
C ALA A 82 11.34 -0.77 -10.33
N ILE A 83 11.67 -1.30 -11.51
CA ILE A 83 11.02 -1.03 -12.78
C ILE A 83 10.43 -2.35 -13.27
N VAL A 84 9.18 -2.34 -13.66
CA VAL A 84 8.42 -3.55 -13.99
C VAL A 84 7.63 -3.40 -15.28
N SER A 85 7.41 -4.53 -15.95
CA SER A 85 6.29 -4.68 -16.89
C SER A 85 5.25 -5.63 -16.30
N ARG A 86 4.15 -5.86 -16.99
CA ARG A 86 3.17 -6.88 -16.61
C ARG A 86 3.82 -8.25 -16.44
N GLU A 87 4.73 -8.61 -17.31
CA GLU A 87 5.34 -9.94 -17.41
C GLU A 87 6.44 -10.17 -16.37
N GLU A 88 7.24 -9.14 -16.08
CA GLU A 88 8.46 -9.31 -15.28
C GLU A 88 8.90 -8.06 -14.52
N VAL A 89 9.81 -8.26 -13.57
CA VAL A 89 10.61 -7.20 -12.96
C VAL A 89 11.82 -6.95 -13.86
N LYS A 90 11.82 -5.81 -14.57
CA LYS A 90 12.89 -5.44 -15.51
C LYS A 90 14.15 -4.94 -14.81
N TYR A 91 13.98 -4.32 -13.66
CA TYR A 91 15.08 -3.81 -12.85
C TYR A 91 14.67 -3.75 -11.39
N LEU A 92 15.58 -4.13 -10.48
CA LEU A 92 15.42 -3.99 -9.05
C LEU A 92 16.77 -3.73 -8.42
N GLN A 93 16.85 -2.67 -7.60
CA GLN A 93 18.06 -2.36 -6.84
C GLN A 93 17.71 -1.80 -5.47
N THR A 94 18.55 -2.14 -4.49
CA THR A 94 18.54 -1.59 -3.14
C THR A 94 19.90 -1.03 -2.80
N TRP A 95 19.95 0.03 -1.99
CA TRP A 95 21.21 0.58 -1.49
C TRP A 95 21.05 1.23 -0.14
N GLY A 96 22.19 1.41 0.54
CA GLY A 96 22.26 2.05 1.84
C GLY A 96 21.85 1.16 3.00
N ILE A 97 21.44 1.78 4.09
CA ILE A 97 21.22 1.14 5.39
C ILE A 97 19.78 1.33 5.87
N ARG A 98 19.27 0.32 6.58
CA ARG A 98 17.94 0.35 7.16
C ARG A 98 17.84 1.34 8.33
N GLU A 99 18.92 1.51 9.06
CA GLU A 99 18.99 2.35 10.27
C GLU A 99 20.34 3.04 10.36
N ASN A 100 20.32 4.35 10.60
CA ASN A 100 21.55 5.15 10.72
C ASN A 100 22.45 4.65 11.87
N ASN A 101 23.77 4.73 11.68
CA ASN A 101 24.79 4.25 12.60
C ASN A 101 24.76 2.72 12.84
N THR A 102 24.23 1.94 11.91
CA THR A 102 24.30 0.47 11.94
C THR A 102 24.88 -0.05 10.61
N SER A 103 25.24 -1.35 10.59
CA SER A 103 25.63 -2.06 9.36
C SER A 103 24.47 -2.81 8.67
N LYS A 104 23.23 -2.58 9.10
CA LYS A 104 22.05 -3.27 8.57
C LYS A 104 21.73 -2.71 7.18
N LEU A 105 22.08 -3.45 6.14
CA LEU A 105 21.81 -3.04 4.75
C LEU A 105 20.32 -3.13 4.40
N VAL A 106 19.88 -2.29 3.48
CA VAL A 106 18.60 -2.45 2.79
C VAL A 106 18.71 -3.62 1.82
N THR A 107 17.76 -4.56 1.91
CA THR A 107 17.63 -5.71 1.01
C THR A 107 16.30 -5.64 0.26
N PRO A 108 16.08 -6.45 -0.79
CA PRO A 108 14.80 -6.47 -1.50
C PRO A 108 13.59 -6.78 -0.59
N GLU A 109 13.79 -7.54 0.48
CA GLU A 109 12.77 -7.92 1.47
C GLU A 109 12.64 -6.89 2.60
N SER A 110 13.48 -5.85 2.62
CA SER A 110 13.38 -4.82 3.66
C SER A 110 12.05 -4.08 3.57
N ILE A 111 11.35 -4.01 4.70
CA ILE A 111 10.01 -3.46 4.78
C ILE A 111 10.09 -1.96 5.05
N PHE A 112 9.40 -1.20 4.23
CA PHE A 112 9.22 0.24 4.34
C PHE A 112 7.77 0.56 4.70
N ARG A 113 7.55 1.67 5.34
CA ARG A 113 6.26 2.27 5.45
C ARG A 113 5.95 3.04 4.16
N ILE A 114 4.89 2.62 3.43
CA ILE A 114 4.58 3.19 2.12
C ILE A 114 3.66 4.42 2.17
N ALA A 115 3.23 4.81 3.38
CA ALA A 115 2.42 6.00 3.62
C ALA A 115 1.17 6.06 2.71
N SER A 116 0.92 7.19 2.05
CA SER A 116 -0.31 7.41 1.25
C SER A 116 -0.47 6.50 0.04
N MET A 117 0.55 5.72 -0.37
CA MET A 117 0.33 4.64 -1.33
C MET A 117 -0.64 3.56 -0.77
N SER A 118 -0.87 3.52 0.54
CA SER A 118 -1.94 2.71 1.17
C SER A 118 -3.32 2.98 0.57
N LYS A 119 -3.56 4.19 0.05
CA LYS A 119 -4.85 4.56 -0.54
C LYS A 119 -5.21 3.75 -1.78
N THR A 120 -4.21 3.27 -2.51
CA THR A 120 -4.42 2.44 -3.69
C THR A 120 -5.01 1.07 -3.31
N PHE A 121 -4.55 0.49 -2.20
CA PHE A 121 -5.13 -0.73 -1.63
C PHE A 121 -6.55 -0.50 -1.10
N ALA A 122 -6.80 0.65 -0.47
CA ALA A 122 -8.14 0.98 0.02
C ALA A 122 -9.14 1.22 -1.11
N GLY A 123 -8.74 1.90 -2.18
CA GLY A 123 -9.56 2.08 -3.38
C GLY A 123 -9.89 0.74 -4.05
N THR A 124 -8.89 -0.15 -4.15
CA THR A 124 -9.07 -1.53 -4.64
C THR A 124 -10.00 -2.33 -3.72
N SER A 125 -9.87 -2.22 -2.39
CA SER A 125 -10.79 -2.86 -1.43
C SER A 125 -12.23 -2.39 -1.62
N ALA A 126 -12.46 -1.08 -1.79
CA ALA A 126 -13.78 -0.54 -2.07
C ALA A 126 -14.33 -1.07 -3.41
N ALA A 127 -13.51 -1.17 -4.45
CA ALA A 127 -13.90 -1.73 -5.73
C ALA A 127 -14.26 -3.23 -5.63
N MET A 128 -13.52 -4.02 -4.83
CA MET A 128 -13.84 -5.42 -4.58
C MET A 128 -15.18 -5.60 -3.86
N LEU A 129 -15.53 -4.70 -2.92
CA LEU A 129 -16.86 -4.73 -2.30
C LEU A 129 -17.97 -4.48 -3.33
N VAL A 130 -17.74 -3.57 -4.28
CA VAL A 130 -18.71 -3.26 -5.33
C VAL A 130 -18.81 -4.39 -6.35
N GLU A 131 -17.69 -4.97 -6.78
CA GLU A 131 -17.68 -6.11 -7.72
C GLU A 131 -18.41 -7.36 -7.16
N ARG A 132 -18.39 -7.52 -5.83
CA ARG A 132 -19.08 -8.61 -5.10
C ARG A 132 -20.52 -8.28 -4.70
N ASP A 133 -21.09 -7.18 -5.17
CA ASP A 133 -22.44 -6.71 -4.79
C ASP A 133 -22.63 -6.51 -3.27
N LEU A 134 -21.55 -6.39 -2.50
CA LEU A 134 -21.59 -6.08 -1.07
C LEU A 134 -21.84 -4.58 -0.83
N GLN A 135 -21.45 -3.74 -1.78
CA GLN A 135 -21.67 -2.29 -1.78
C GLN A 135 -21.96 -1.78 -3.19
N SER A 136 -22.29 -0.49 -3.29
CA SER A 136 -22.40 0.24 -4.56
C SER A 136 -21.59 1.52 -4.48
N TRP A 137 -21.02 1.97 -5.61
CA TRP A 137 -20.34 3.27 -5.67
C TRP A 137 -21.24 4.44 -5.26
N ASP A 138 -22.55 4.32 -5.49
CA ASP A 138 -23.56 5.35 -5.20
C ASP A 138 -24.25 5.15 -3.85
N VAL A 139 -23.86 4.12 -3.05
CA VAL A 139 -24.38 3.95 -1.69
C VAL A 139 -24.05 5.19 -0.87
N LYS A 140 -25.05 5.76 -0.23
CA LYS A 140 -24.87 6.93 0.63
C LYS A 140 -24.24 6.49 1.94
N LEU A 141 -23.28 7.27 2.41
CA LEU A 141 -22.63 7.00 3.68
C LEU A 141 -23.63 6.92 4.85
N THR A 142 -24.75 7.69 4.78
CA THR A 142 -25.82 7.67 5.79
C THR A 142 -26.66 6.40 5.76
N ASP A 143 -26.63 5.63 4.69
CA ASP A 143 -27.33 4.35 4.62
C ASP A 143 -26.51 3.25 5.30
N ILE A 144 -25.16 3.37 5.28
CA ILE A 144 -24.23 2.47 5.99
C ILE A 144 -24.12 2.91 7.47
N PHE A 145 -23.95 4.20 7.72
CA PHE A 145 -23.74 4.78 9.06
C PHE A 145 -24.77 5.90 9.35
N PRO A 146 -26.00 5.58 9.76
CA PRO A 146 -27.09 6.56 9.91
C PRO A 146 -26.81 7.71 10.88
N SER A 147 -25.99 7.47 11.90
CA SER A 147 -25.61 8.47 12.91
C SER A 147 -24.41 9.36 12.51
N LEU A 148 -23.65 8.97 11.46
CA LEU A 148 -22.44 9.68 11.05
C LEU A 148 -22.79 10.95 10.27
N ILE A 149 -22.24 12.07 10.71
CA ILE A 149 -22.37 13.36 10.05
C ILE A 149 -20.99 13.83 9.61
N LEU A 150 -20.84 14.10 8.31
CA LEU A 150 -19.65 14.71 7.71
C LEU A 150 -19.94 16.15 7.36
N GLY A 151 -19.34 17.08 8.09
CA GLY A 151 -19.63 18.51 7.96
C GLY A 151 -21.08 18.81 8.34
N ASN A 152 -21.89 19.35 7.42
CA ASN A 152 -23.28 19.61 7.68
C ASN A 152 -24.21 18.46 7.24
N ARG A 153 -25.41 18.35 7.86
CA ARG A 153 -26.37 17.25 7.60
C ARG A 153 -26.81 17.17 6.14
N THR A 154 -26.95 18.31 5.45
CA THR A 154 -27.43 18.37 4.06
C THR A 154 -26.41 17.78 3.10
N SER A 155 -25.12 18.12 3.22
CA SER A 155 -24.04 17.57 2.42
C SER A 155 -23.78 16.11 2.79
N SER A 156 -23.78 15.77 4.08
CA SER A 156 -23.54 14.41 4.56
C SER A 156 -24.47 13.37 3.93
N ARG A 157 -25.76 13.70 3.76
CA ARG A 157 -26.76 12.82 3.12
C ARG A 157 -26.52 12.57 1.63
N LYS A 158 -25.59 13.30 0.99
CA LYS A 158 -25.27 13.19 -0.44
C LYS A 158 -23.90 12.53 -0.67
N ILE A 159 -23.11 12.35 0.38
CA ILE A 159 -21.79 11.74 0.26
C ILE A 159 -21.96 10.23 0.03
N THR A 160 -21.31 9.72 -1.01
CA THR A 160 -21.32 8.31 -1.38
C THR A 160 -19.93 7.67 -1.20
N LEU A 161 -19.85 6.34 -1.33
CA LEU A 161 -18.57 5.62 -1.35
C LEU A 161 -17.64 6.15 -2.44
N ARG A 162 -18.16 6.42 -3.65
CA ARG A 162 -17.39 7.04 -4.75
C ARG A 162 -16.78 8.38 -4.35
N HIS A 163 -17.52 9.24 -3.66
CA HIS A 163 -17.01 10.53 -3.20
C HIS A 163 -15.88 10.40 -2.18
N ILE A 164 -15.93 9.38 -1.31
CA ILE A 164 -14.88 9.10 -0.34
C ILE A 164 -13.63 8.59 -1.08
N ALA A 165 -13.77 7.57 -1.92
CA ALA A 165 -12.67 6.96 -2.66
C ALA A 165 -11.99 7.93 -3.63
N SER A 166 -12.75 8.87 -4.21
CA SER A 166 -12.22 9.87 -5.14
C SER A 166 -11.81 11.20 -4.51
N GLN A 167 -11.79 11.32 -3.17
CA GLN A 167 -11.43 12.57 -2.51
C GLN A 167 -12.30 13.76 -2.90
N SER A 168 -13.59 13.52 -3.19
CA SER A 168 -14.54 14.55 -3.68
C SER A 168 -15.74 14.77 -2.76
N THR A 169 -15.56 14.55 -1.46
CA THR A 169 -16.62 14.73 -0.45
C THR A 169 -17.13 16.15 -0.30
N GLY A 170 -16.39 17.13 -0.80
CA GLY A 170 -16.70 18.56 -0.64
C GLY A 170 -16.31 19.14 0.73
N LEU A 171 -15.59 18.40 1.54
CA LEU A 171 -15.07 18.85 2.84
C LEU A 171 -13.74 19.59 2.69
N MET A 172 -13.41 20.44 3.68
CA MET A 172 -12.14 21.17 3.73
C MET A 172 -10.97 20.20 3.62
N PRO A 173 -10.05 20.37 2.63
CA PRO A 173 -8.89 19.53 2.46
C PRO A 173 -8.00 19.47 3.70
N HIS A 174 -7.36 18.30 3.92
CA HIS A 174 -6.42 18.05 5.01
C HIS A 174 -6.96 18.28 6.42
N SER A 175 -8.29 18.33 6.61
CA SER A 175 -8.88 18.51 7.95
C SER A 175 -8.35 17.45 8.91
N TYR A 176 -8.00 17.91 10.10
CA TYR A 176 -7.48 17.10 11.21
C TYR A 176 -6.15 16.35 10.94
N SER A 177 -5.42 16.66 9.86
CA SER A 177 -4.06 16.15 9.68
C SER A 177 -3.14 16.61 10.81
N ASN A 178 -3.32 17.83 11.32
CA ASN A 178 -2.62 18.34 12.51
C ASN A 178 -2.89 17.49 13.76
N LEU A 179 -4.11 16.99 13.96
CA LEU A 179 -4.43 16.10 15.07
C LEU A 179 -3.71 14.75 14.96
N LEU A 180 -3.57 14.21 13.72
CA LEU A 180 -2.75 13.03 13.49
C LEU A 180 -1.27 13.30 13.79
N ASP A 181 -0.76 14.48 13.39
CA ASP A 181 0.62 14.88 13.69
C ASP A 181 0.85 15.00 15.22
N ASP A 182 -0.15 15.46 15.96
CA ASP A 182 -0.16 15.56 17.43
C ASP A 182 -0.44 14.21 18.14
N GLY A 183 -0.58 13.11 17.38
CA GLY A 183 -0.73 11.77 17.93
C GLY A 183 -2.17 11.37 18.29
N VAL A 184 -3.17 12.14 17.86
CA VAL A 184 -4.59 11.80 18.11
C VAL A 184 -5.02 10.68 17.16
N VAL A 185 -5.51 9.58 17.72
CA VAL A 185 -5.95 8.40 16.96
C VAL A 185 -7.30 8.61 16.27
N TYR A 186 -7.51 7.90 15.16
CA TYR A 186 -8.67 8.01 14.27
C TYR A 186 -10.01 7.99 14.97
N GLY A 187 -10.25 7.05 15.92
CA GLY A 187 -11.53 6.94 16.62
C GLY A 187 -11.94 8.21 17.38
N LYS A 188 -10.95 8.97 17.91
CA LYS A 188 -11.21 10.28 18.55
C LYS A 188 -11.47 11.37 17.51
N ILE A 189 -10.77 11.34 16.38
CA ILE A 189 -10.95 12.32 15.30
C ILE A 189 -12.30 12.12 14.63
N LYS A 190 -12.76 10.88 14.44
CA LYS A 190 -14.06 10.53 13.84
C LYS A 190 -15.25 11.18 14.56
N GLN A 191 -15.16 11.34 15.88
CA GLN A 191 -16.19 12.03 16.67
C GLN A 191 -16.37 13.51 16.29
N LYS A 192 -15.36 14.12 15.64
CA LYS A 192 -15.34 15.52 15.21
C LYS A 192 -15.68 15.73 13.74
N PHE A 193 -16.05 14.70 13.01
CA PHE A 193 -16.31 14.80 11.56
C PHE A 193 -17.44 15.80 11.21
N HIS A 194 -18.40 15.98 12.10
CA HIS A 194 -19.48 16.97 11.95
C HIS A 194 -19.00 18.43 12.04
N GLU A 195 -17.80 18.67 12.56
CA GLU A 195 -17.18 20.01 12.66
C GLU A 195 -16.39 20.38 11.40
N ILE A 196 -16.13 19.43 10.47
CA ILE A 196 -15.34 19.70 9.25
C ILE A 196 -16.11 20.68 8.34
N PRO A 197 -15.51 21.82 7.96
CA PRO A 197 -16.16 22.76 7.05
C PRO A 197 -16.44 22.13 5.69
N THR A 198 -17.62 22.43 5.12
CA THR A 198 -17.99 22.09 3.74
C THR A 198 -17.60 23.24 2.83
N VAL A 199 -16.80 22.98 1.79
CA VAL A 199 -16.28 23.99 0.84
C VAL A 199 -16.97 23.94 -0.51
N CYS A 200 -17.54 22.80 -0.90
CA CYS A 200 -18.36 22.65 -2.10
C CYS A 200 -19.37 21.51 -1.90
N ALA A 201 -20.28 21.32 -2.86
CA ALA A 201 -21.15 20.15 -2.86
C ALA A 201 -20.33 18.86 -3.15
N PRO A 202 -20.73 17.69 -2.59
CA PRO A 202 -20.10 16.42 -2.92
C PRO A 202 -20.02 16.17 -4.42
N GLY A 203 -18.90 15.70 -4.92
CA GLY A 203 -18.61 15.46 -6.33
C GLY A 203 -18.27 16.71 -7.15
N LYS A 204 -18.17 17.90 -6.55
CA LYS A 204 -17.93 19.16 -7.28
C LYS A 204 -16.53 19.72 -7.15
N CYS A 205 -15.76 19.29 -6.18
CA CYS A 205 -14.37 19.70 -6.04
C CYS A 205 -13.53 18.59 -5.40
N TYR A 206 -12.25 18.59 -5.71
CA TYR A 206 -11.25 17.75 -5.07
C TYR A 206 -10.87 18.31 -3.70
N GLY A 207 -10.77 17.43 -2.70
CA GLY A 207 -10.34 17.80 -1.37
C GLY A 207 -9.67 16.63 -0.67
N TYR A 208 -8.33 16.53 -0.76
CA TYR A 208 -7.57 15.42 -0.19
C TYR A 208 -7.74 15.30 1.32
N GLN A 209 -8.14 14.14 1.78
CA GLN A 209 -8.41 13.81 3.17
C GLN A 209 -7.76 12.49 3.56
N ASN A 210 -7.08 12.42 4.71
CA ASN A 210 -6.62 11.16 5.28
C ASN A 210 -7.71 10.54 6.18
N VAL A 211 -8.28 11.36 7.06
CA VAL A 211 -9.20 10.86 8.08
C VAL A 211 -10.55 10.42 7.50
N VAL A 212 -11.14 11.22 6.61
CA VAL A 212 -12.43 10.87 5.98
C VAL A 212 -12.27 9.74 4.97
N PHE A 213 -11.17 9.71 4.22
CA PHE A 213 -10.84 8.60 3.32
C PHE A 213 -10.77 7.26 4.07
N SER A 214 -10.35 7.29 5.33
CA SER A 214 -10.22 6.07 6.14
C SER A 214 -11.55 5.44 6.54
N LEU A 215 -12.69 6.11 6.27
CA LEU A 215 -14.02 5.47 6.35
C LEU A 215 -14.14 4.25 5.40
N ILE A 216 -13.29 4.12 4.39
CA ILE A 216 -13.25 2.89 3.56
C ILE A 216 -12.97 1.67 4.44
N GLY A 217 -12.12 1.79 5.46
CA GLY A 217 -11.89 0.71 6.43
C GLY A 217 -13.14 0.37 7.25
N ASP A 218 -13.84 1.39 7.76
CA ASP A 218 -15.12 1.18 8.47
C ASP A 218 -16.17 0.54 7.56
N ILE A 219 -16.20 0.91 6.26
CA ILE A 219 -17.13 0.32 5.27
C ILE A 219 -16.78 -1.15 4.99
N VAL A 220 -15.49 -1.48 4.88
CA VAL A 220 -15.03 -2.87 4.75
C VAL A 220 -15.51 -3.69 5.95
N GLU A 221 -15.27 -3.21 7.19
CA GLU A 221 -15.66 -3.91 8.41
C GLU A 221 -17.19 -4.09 8.50
N GLU A 222 -17.97 -3.07 8.17
CA GLU A 222 -19.44 -3.15 8.18
C GLU A 222 -19.98 -4.11 7.11
N SER A 223 -19.33 -4.16 5.94
CA SER A 223 -19.79 -4.97 4.80
C SER A 223 -19.41 -6.44 4.91
N THR A 224 -18.30 -6.76 5.58
CA THR A 224 -17.71 -8.12 5.58
C THR A 224 -17.64 -8.75 6.97
N GLY A 225 -17.72 -7.95 8.03
CA GLY A 225 -17.45 -8.40 9.40
C GLY A 225 -15.95 -8.58 9.71
N GLU A 226 -15.06 -8.30 8.78
CA GLU A 226 -13.62 -8.43 8.94
C GLU A 226 -12.96 -7.07 9.13
N THR A 227 -11.88 -7.03 9.93
CA THR A 227 -11.08 -5.80 10.01
C THR A 227 -10.46 -5.47 8.66
N TYR A 228 -10.29 -4.16 8.38
CA TYR A 228 -9.66 -3.70 7.14
C TYR A 228 -8.30 -4.39 6.87
N GLY A 229 -7.48 -4.55 7.92
CA GLY A 229 -6.18 -5.21 7.77
C GLY A 229 -6.29 -6.67 7.34
N ASN A 230 -7.22 -7.43 7.93
CA ASN A 230 -7.48 -8.82 7.54
C ASN A 230 -8.01 -8.91 6.12
N PHE A 231 -8.95 -8.05 5.75
CA PHE A 231 -9.50 -8.02 4.40
C PHE A 231 -8.40 -7.79 3.34
N VAL A 232 -7.55 -6.79 3.54
CA VAL A 232 -6.45 -6.51 2.60
C VAL A 232 -5.46 -7.67 2.53
N ASP A 233 -5.14 -8.29 3.66
CA ASP A 233 -4.25 -9.47 3.72
C ASP A 233 -4.84 -10.66 2.94
N GLN A 234 -6.12 -11.00 3.18
CA GLN A 234 -6.76 -12.18 2.58
C GLN A 234 -7.10 -11.97 1.10
N GLU A 235 -7.53 -10.76 0.72
CA GLU A 235 -8.09 -10.49 -0.60
C GLU A 235 -7.09 -9.88 -1.58
N ILE A 236 -5.99 -9.29 -1.07
CA ILE A 236 -4.99 -8.64 -1.92
C ILE A 236 -3.60 -9.24 -1.70
N PHE A 237 -3.06 -9.18 -0.48
CA PHE A 237 -1.66 -9.56 -0.28
C PHE A 237 -1.40 -11.03 -0.56
N LYS A 238 -2.17 -11.93 0.05
CA LYS A 238 -2.01 -13.38 -0.14
C LYS A 238 -2.27 -13.84 -1.57
N PRO A 239 -3.39 -13.44 -2.22
CA PRO A 239 -3.64 -13.85 -3.60
C PRO A 239 -2.58 -13.38 -4.59
N LEU A 240 -2.02 -12.18 -4.38
CA LEU A 240 -0.96 -11.64 -5.20
C LEU A 240 0.44 -12.17 -4.85
N GLY A 241 0.62 -12.83 -3.70
CA GLY A 241 1.92 -13.30 -3.22
C GLY A 241 2.81 -12.19 -2.64
N MET A 242 2.23 -11.13 -2.08
CA MET A 242 2.92 -10.03 -1.38
C MET A 242 3.27 -10.48 0.05
N THR A 243 4.31 -11.27 0.18
CA THR A 243 4.59 -12.07 1.39
C THR A 243 5.12 -11.28 2.59
N THR A 244 5.63 -10.07 2.38
CA THR A 244 6.14 -9.20 3.45
C THR A 244 5.23 -8.00 3.72
N ALA A 245 4.18 -7.81 2.89
CA ALA A 245 3.23 -6.72 3.07
C ALA A 245 2.36 -6.93 4.32
N THR A 246 2.14 -5.86 5.07
CA THR A 246 1.34 -5.88 6.30
C THR A 246 0.54 -4.59 6.46
N VAL A 247 -0.47 -4.61 7.34
CA VAL A 247 -1.23 -3.41 7.74
C VAL A 247 -1.06 -3.18 9.24
N GLY A 248 -0.68 -1.97 9.62
CA GLY A 248 -0.61 -1.56 11.03
C GLY A 248 0.80 -1.49 11.61
N LEU A 249 0.93 -0.81 12.75
CA LEU A 249 2.21 -0.59 13.43
C LEU A 249 2.73 -1.87 14.08
N ASP A 250 1.87 -2.58 14.79
CA ASP A 250 2.26 -3.80 15.51
C ASP A 250 2.78 -4.88 14.56
N ALA A 251 2.21 -4.96 13.35
CA ALA A 251 2.69 -5.87 12.31
C ALA A 251 4.07 -5.44 11.81
N PHE A 252 4.27 -4.14 11.58
CA PHE A 252 5.57 -3.59 11.19
C PHE A 252 6.66 -3.84 12.24
N GLU A 253 6.36 -3.61 13.53
CA GLU A 253 7.34 -3.72 14.61
C GLU A 253 7.69 -5.17 14.97
N ARG A 254 6.86 -6.14 14.60
CA ARG A 254 7.19 -7.57 14.77
C ARG A 254 8.22 -8.09 13.77
N GLU A 255 8.39 -7.39 12.66
CA GLU A 255 9.31 -7.81 11.60
C GLU A 255 10.76 -7.41 11.91
N SER A 256 11.69 -8.31 11.65
CA SER A 256 13.12 -8.09 11.90
C SER A 256 13.81 -7.29 10.79
N ASN A 257 13.25 -7.31 9.55
CA ASN A 257 13.82 -6.65 8.38
C ASN A 257 13.10 -5.34 8.03
N VAL A 258 12.82 -4.52 9.03
CA VAL A 258 12.19 -3.21 8.84
C VAL A 258 13.22 -2.08 8.69
N THR A 259 12.83 -1.02 8.01
CA THR A 259 13.61 0.20 7.89
C THR A 259 13.17 1.24 8.92
N THR A 260 14.14 1.98 9.45
CA THR A 260 13.90 3.08 10.40
C THR A 260 13.66 4.38 9.62
N PRO A 261 12.70 5.23 10.02
CA PRO A 261 12.48 6.52 9.38
C PRO A 261 13.61 7.52 9.70
N HIS A 262 14.01 8.35 8.71
CA HIS A 262 15.03 9.37 8.88
C HIS A 262 14.54 10.77 8.49
N ARG A 263 14.95 11.76 9.26
CA ARG A 263 14.69 13.18 9.01
C ARG A 263 16.01 13.95 8.86
N LEU A 264 16.01 14.95 8.01
CA LEU A 264 17.15 15.84 7.84
C LEU A 264 17.19 16.86 8.99
N VAL A 265 18.26 16.82 9.78
CA VAL A 265 18.47 17.73 10.90
C VAL A 265 19.86 18.35 10.76
N ARG A 266 19.92 19.68 10.54
CA ARG A 266 21.17 20.41 10.34
C ARG A 266 22.09 19.77 9.29
N GLY A 267 21.52 19.40 8.14
CA GLY A 267 22.25 18.79 7.01
C GLY A 267 22.64 17.31 7.18
N ASN A 268 22.25 16.66 8.27
CA ASN A 268 22.51 15.24 8.51
C ASN A 268 21.21 14.46 8.69
N TRP A 269 21.15 13.26 8.13
CA TRP A 269 20.06 12.34 8.37
C TRP A 269 20.12 11.80 9.80
N ARG A 270 19.00 11.84 10.50
CA ARG A 270 18.85 11.32 11.86
C ARG A 270 17.65 10.39 11.90
N SER A 271 17.83 9.22 12.50
CA SER A 271 16.75 8.30 12.81
C SER A 271 15.69 8.97 13.68
N THR A 272 14.43 8.61 13.47
CA THR A 272 13.27 9.06 14.26
C THR A 272 12.33 7.89 14.50
N THR A 273 11.28 8.09 15.26
CA THR A 273 10.25 7.06 15.53
C THR A 273 9.06 7.20 14.60
N ASN A 274 8.34 6.11 14.37
CA ASN A 274 7.06 6.12 13.71
C ASN A 274 6.03 6.93 14.54
N ASN A 275 5.08 7.56 13.84
CA ASN A 275 3.92 8.17 14.48
C ASN A 275 2.75 7.16 14.46
N PRO A 276 2.33 6.61 15.62
CA PRO A 276 1.25 5.61 15.70
C PRO A 276 -0.10 6.12 15.18
N ALA A 277 -0.39 7.43 15.32
CA ALA A 277 -1.67 8.00 14.91
C ALA A 277 -1.93 7.85 13.40
N TYR A 278 -0.87 7.95 12.57
CA TYR A 278 -1.01 7.70 11.13
C TYR A 278 -1.27 6.23 10.79
N TYR A 279 -0.95 5.30 11.67
CA TYR A 279 -1.36 3.90 11.50
C TYR A 279 -2.83 3.68 11.86
N SER A 280 -3.42 4.54 12.70
CA SER A 280 -4.85 4.45 13.01
C SER A 280 -5.76 4.84 11.84
N VAL A 281 -5.22 5.53 10.82
CA VAL A 281 -5.89 5.78 9.53
C VAL A 281 -5.37 4.79 8.48
N ALA A 282 -5.48 3.51 8.75
CA ALA A 282 -4.87 2.43 7.98
C ALA A 282 -5.18 2.47 6.47
N PRO A 283 -6.42 2.69 6.01
CA PRO A 283 -6.73 2.86 4.59
C PRO A 283 -5.96 4.00 3.92
N ALA A 284 -5.65 5.05 4.66
CA ALA A 284 -4.93 6.21 4.12
C ALA A 284 -3.41 6.11 4.23
N SER A 285 -2.85 5.35 5.21
CA SER A 285 -1.42 5.41 5.52
C SER A 285 -0.86 4.23 6.33
N GLY A 286 -1.57 3.09 6.42
CA GLY A 286 -1.20 2.01 7.33
C GLY A 286 -0.51 0.80 6.71
N VAL A 287 -0.31 0.76 5.39
CA VAL A 287 0.36 -0.36 4.72
C VAL A 287 1.87 -0.22 4.83
N ASN A 288 2.51 -1.36 5.06
CA ASN A 288 3.96 -1.55 5.03
C ASN A 288 4.26 -2.61 3.96
N ALA A 289 5.33 -2.43 3.21
CA ALA A 289 5.69 -3.35 2.13
C ALA A 289 7.18 -3.29 1.79
N SER A 290 7.71 -4.37 1.24
CA SER A 290 9.03 -4.39 0.60
C SER A 290 8.94 -3.89 -0.84
N ILE A 291 10.12 -3.71 -1.48
CA ILE A 291 10.17 -3.38 -2.91
C ILE A 291 9.66 -4.56 -3.76
N LEU A 292 9.82 -5.79 -3.30
CA LEU A 292 9.30 -6.99 -3.98
C LEU A 292 7.76 -6.97 -3.99
N ASP A 293 7.13 -6.70 -2.85
CA ASP A 293 5.67 -6.59 -2.77
C ASP A 293 5.15 -5.47 -3.66
N MET A 294 5.81 -4.31 -3.62
CA MET A 294 5.38 -3.16 -4.42
C MET A 294 5.61 -3.35 -5.92
N ALA A 295 6.64 -4.11 -6.32
CA ALA A 295 6.83 -4.54 -7.70
C ALA A 295 5.66 -5.45 -8.16
N ILE A 296 5.24 -6.40 -7.32
CA ILE A 296 4.05 -7.23 -7.56
C ILE A 296 2.81 -6.35 -7.68
N TRP A 297 2.63 -5.37 -6.79
CA TRP A 297 1.49 -4.46 -6.80
C TRP A 297 1.39 -3.66 -8.09
N VAL A 298 2.49 -3.09 -8.58
CA VAL A 298 2.52 -2.37 -9.87
C VAL A 298 2.22 -3.31 -11.03
N ARG A 299 2.79 -4.53 -11.04
CA ARG A 299 2.50 -5.54 -12.06
C ARG A 299 1.02 -5.95 -12.07
N ALA A 300 0.41 -6.12 -10.89
CA ALA A 300 -1.01 -6.40 -10.76
C ALA A 300 -1.87 -5.30 -11.39
N ASN A 301 -1.51 -4.04 -11.14
CA ASN A 301 -2.19 -2.88 -11.73
C ASN A 301 -1.89 -2.68 -13.24
N LEU A 302 -0.84 -3.28 -13.76
CA LEU A 302 -0.57 -3.43 -15.20
C LEU A 302 -1.32 -4.63 -15.82
N GLY A 303 -2.06 -5.41 -15.02
CA GLY A 303 -2.88 -6.55 -15.49
C GLY A 303 -2.17 -7.91 -15.49
N ALA A 304 -1.15 -8.10 -14.66
CA ALA A 304 -0.44 -9.38 -14.54
C ALA A 304 -1.28 -10.49 -13.88
N PHE A 305 -2.34 -10.15 -13.17
CA PHE A 305 -3.16 -11.08 -12.39
C PHE A 305 -4.66 -10.92 -12.75
N PRO A 306 -5.07 -11.27 -13.99
CA PRO A 306 -6.42 -11.01 -14.48
C PRO A 306 -7.52 -11.79 -13.73
N ASP A 307 -7.19 -12.91 -13.10
CA ASP A 307 -8.11 -13.70 -12.27
C ASP A 307 -8.41 -13.02 -10.91
N ILE A 308 -7.56 -12.10 -10.46
CA ILE A 308 -7.71 -11.35 -9.20
C ILE A 308 -8.21 -9.93 -9.48
N MET A 309 -7.65 -9.28 -10.49
CA MET A 309 -8.00 -7.94 -10.93
C MET A 309 -8.19 -7.95 -12.45
N SER A 310 -9.44 -8.15 -12.88
CA SER A 310 -9.79 -8.22 -14.29
C SER A 310 -9.51 -6.88 -15.01
N PRO A 311 -9.38 -6.86 -16.35
CA PRO A 311 -9.22 -5.61 -17.10
C PRO A 311 -10.36 -4.61 -16.85
N ALA A 312 -11.61 -5.08 -16.69
CA ALA A 312 -12.75 -4.23 -16.36
C ALA A 312 -12.64 -3.64 -14.96
N PHE A 313 -12.19 -4.43 -13.98
CA PHE A 313 -11.88 -3.98 -12.63
C PHE A 313 -10.82 -2.88 -12.64
N LEU A 314 -9.69 -3.11 -13.32
CA LEU A 314 -8.61 -2.12 -13.43
C LEU A 314 -9.07 -0.84 -14.11
N SER A 315 -9.87 -0.93 -15.17
CA SER A 315 -10.46 0.24 -15.82
C SER A 315 -11.31 1.07 -14.86
N THR A 316 -12.06 0.41 -13.95
CA THR A 316 -12.86 1.09 -12.92
C THR A 316 -11.98 1.82 -11.89
N VAL A 317 -10.98 1.16 -11.32
CA VAL A 317 -10.15 1.77 -10.26
C VAL A 317 -9.22 2.87 -10.78
N HIS A 318 -8.86 2.82 -12.06
CA HIS A 318 -8.03 3.83 -12.72
C HIS A 318 -8.85 4.90 -13.48
N GLU A 319 -10.19 4.93 -13.32
CA GLU A 319 -11.03 5.94 -13.92
C GLU A 319 -10.70 7.35 -13.36
N PRO A 320 -10.50 8.38 -14.21
CA PRO A 320 -10.38 9.77 -13.75
C PRO A 320 -11.74 10.30 -13.29
N VAL A 321 -11.93 10.47 -11.96
CA VAL A 321 -13.23 10.83 -11.38
C VAL A 321 -13.37 12.32 -11.14
N ILE A 322 -12.38 12.98 -10.55
CA ILE A 322 -12.44 14.41 -10.21
C ILE A 322 -11.15 15.11 -10.64
N LYS A 323 -11.28 16.21 -11.38
CA LYS A 323 -10.12 17.04 -11.77
C LYS A 323 -9.47 17.65 -10.54
N THR A 324 -8.15 17.53 -10.42
CA THR A 324 -7.37 18.10 -9.32
C THR A 324 -6.74 19.42 -9.77
N PRO A 325 -6.68 20.46 -8.90
CA PRO A 325 -5.96 21.67 -9.24
C PRO A 325 -4.46 21.38 -9.33
N HIS A 326 -3.78 22.06 -10.24
CA HIS A 326 -2.33 22.09 -10.26
C HIS A 326 -1.86 22.79 -8.98
N GLY A 327 -1.46 22.01 -8.00
CA GLY A 327 -0.89 22.53 -6.75
C GLY A 327 0.63 22.59 -6.81
N ASN A 328 1.25 23.14 -5.74
CA ASN A 328 2.71 23.30 -5.67
C ASN A 328 3.49 22.01 -5.90
N TYR A 329 2.92 20.84 -5.63
CA TYR A 329 3.56 19.54 -5.88
C TYR A 329 3.69 19.26 -7.38
N PHE A 330 2.62 19.45 -8.15
CA PHE A 330 2.56 19.15 -9.58
C PHE A 330 3.09 20.27 -10.46
N ASN A 331 3.16 21.51 -9.98
CA ASN A 331 3.76 22.62 -10.72
C ASN A 331 5.26 22.42 -11.08
N ARG A 332 5.89 21.35 -10.55
CA ARG A 332 7.27 20.98 -10.90
C ARG A 332 7.34 20.00 -12.06
N TRP A 333 6.22 19.44 -12.46
CA TRP A 333 6.13 18.47 -13.55
C TRP A 333 5.80 19.24 -14.82
N ALA A 334 6.85 19.59 -15.58
CA ALA A 334 6.74 20.53 -16.71
C ALA A 334 5.81 20.05 -17.81
N ASN A 335 5.69 18.73 -17.99
CA ASN A 335 4.89 18.10 -19.05
C ASN A 335 3.55 17.55 -18.53
N LEU A 336 3.09 18.01 -17.36
CA LEU A 336 1.80 17.64 -16.80
C LEU A 336 0.70 18.52 -17.40
N ASP A 337 -0.16 17.95 -18.26
CA ASP A 337 -1.27 18.64 -18.90
C ASP A 337 -2.52 18.68 -18.01
N ASP A 338 -3.00 17.53 -17.61
CA ASP A 338 -4.17 17.38 -16.76
C ASP A 338 -3.93 16.39 -15.61
N ALA A 339 -4.60 16.65 -14.49
CA ALA A 339 -4.51 15.82 -13.31
C ALA A 339 -5.90 15.54 -12.72
N TYR A 340 -6.15 14.28 -12.38
CA TYR A 340 -7.38 13.80 -11.78
C TYR A 340 -7.07 12.93 -10.56
N TYR A 341 -8.07 12.75 -9.70
CA TYR A 341 -8.08 11.71 -8.71
C TYR A 341 -9.17 10.70 -9.05
N GLY A 342 -8.80 9.44 -9.11
CA GLY A 342 -9.68 8.30 -9.33
C GLY A 342 -10.10 7.66 -8.00
N LEU A 343 -10.23 6.35 -7.95
CA LEU A 343 -10.67 5.60 -6.78
C LEU A 343 -9.44 5.11 -5.97
N GLY A 344 -8.85 6.05 -5.22
CA GLY A 344 -7.61 5.81 -4.47
C GLY A 344 -6.32 6.06 -5.27
N TRP A 345 -6.42 6.47 -6.52
CA TRP A 345 -5.32 6.72 -7.44
C TRP A 345 -5.31 8.16 -7.96
N ARG A 346 -4.13 8.64 -8.37
CA ARG A 346 -3.98 9.85 -9.18
C ARG A 346 -3.85 9.45 -10.63
N ILE A 347 -4.57 10.12 -11.51
CA ILE A 347 -4.56 9.85 -12.93
C ILE A 347 -4.11 11.13 -13.63
N PHE A 348 -3.06 11.05 -14.39
CA PHE A 348 -2.43 12.19 -15.05
C PHE A 348 -2.44 12.02 -16.56
N ASP A 349 -2.58 13.12 -17.26
CA ASP A 349 -2.14 13.28 -18.64
C ASP A 349 -0.77 13.95 -18.60
N TYR A 350 0.25 13.22 -19.04
CA TYR A 350 1.64 13.66 -19.02
C TYR A 350 2.22 13.54 -20.43
N ASP A 351 2.27 14.65 -21.16
CA ASP A 351 2.70 14.70 -22.57
C ASP A 351 1.97 13.65 -23.44
N GLY A 352 0.65 13.58 -23.29
CA GLY A 352 -0.23 12.65 -24.00
C GLY A 352 -0.23 11.20 -23.49
N MET A 353 0.56 10.86 -22.44
CA MET A 353 0.53 9.56 -21.79
C MET A 353 -0.43 9.56 -20.60
N GLN A 354 -1.32 8.57 -20.51
CA GLN A 354 -2.07 8.34 -19.28
C GLN A 354 -1.17 7.68 -18.23
N VAL A 355 -0.91 8.40 -17.16
CA VAL A 355 -0.08 7.94 -16.04
C VAL A 355 -0.96 7.67 -14.83
N VAL A 356 -0.87 6.47 -14.28
CA VAL A 356 -1.48 6.10 -13.00
C VAL A 356 -0.43 6.20 -11.91
N HIS A 357 -0.69 7.00 -10.88
CA HIS A 357 0.29 7.39 -9.88
C HIS A 357 -0.26 7.40 -8.46
N HIS A 358 0.58 7.14 -7.49
CA HIS A 358 0.40 7.61 -6.11
C HIS A 358 1.74 7.76 -5.42
N GLY A 359 1.93 8.89 -4.74
CA GLY A 359 3.06 9.12 -3.86
C GLY A 359 2.69 8.97 -2.38
N GLY A 360 3.68 8.69 -1.56
CA GLY A 360 3.53 8.54 -0.12
C GLY A 360 4.56 9.38 0.65
N GLY A 361 4.11 9.98 1.75
CA GLY A 361 4.98 10.70 2.66
C GLY A 361 4.43 10.67 4.08
N VAL A 362 5.22 10.18 4.99
CA VAL A 362 5.01 10.28 6.44
C VAL A 362 6.36 10.62 7.08
N ARG A 363 6.34 10.90 8.37
CA ARG A 363 7.55 11.22 9.12
C ARG A 363 8.70 10.25 8.80
N GLY A 364 9.70 10.70 8.07
CA GLY A 364 10.93 9.95 7.79
C GLY A 364 10.84 8.91 6.66
N PHE A 365 9.74 8.83 5.92
CA PHE A 365 9.59 7.98 4.74
C PHE A 365 9.05 8.77 3.56
N ARG A 366 9.50 8.41 2.36
CA ARG A 366 8.94 8.82 1.09
C ARG A 366 8.86 7.62 0.16
N SER A 367 7.78 7.54 -0.58
CA SER A 367 7.53 6.50 -1.57
C SER A 367 6.85 7.09 -2.79
N GLU A 368 7.17 6.58 -3.97
CA GLU A 368 6.55 7.00 -5.23
C GLU A 368 6.30 5.76 -6.08
N MET A 369 5.18 5.75 -6.78
CA MET A 369 4.80 4.70 -7.71
C MET A 369 4.07 5.34 -8.88
N ALA A 370 4.49 4.99 -10.10
CA ALA A 370 3.84 5.42 -11.34
C ALA A 370 3.93 4.32 -12.39
N PHE A 371 2.92 4.21 -13.22
CA PHE A 371 2.94 3.32 -14.38
C PHE A 371 2.12 3.90 -15.54
N VAL A 372 2.53 3.51 -16.74
CA VAL A 372 1.91 3.87 -18.01
C VAL A 372 1.34 2.59 -18.62
N PRO A 373 0.03 2.31 -18.50
CA PRO A 373 -0.57 1.06 -18.97
C PRO A 373 -0.33 0.79 -20.46
N GLU A 374 -0.39 1.84 -21.29
CA GLU A 374 -0.20 1.74 -22.75
C GLU A 374 1.21 1.32 -23.13
N LEU A 375 2.22 1.74 -22.37
CA LEU A 375 3.62 1.36 -22.58
C LEU A 375 4.00 0.08 -21.83
N ASN A 376 3.07 -0.50 -21.05
CA ASN A 376 3.29 -1.67 -20.22
C ASN A 376 4.54 -1.54 -19.34
N ILE A 377 4.72 -0.38 -18.69
CA ILE A 377 5.87 -0.10 -17.84
C ILE A 377 5.45 0.67 -16.59
N GLY A 378 6.10 0.37 -15.47
CA GLY A 378 5.92 1.08 -14.23
C GLY A 378 7.15 1.08 -13.36
N MET A 379 7.18 2.00 -12.41
CA MET A 379 8.25 2.12 -11.43
C MET A 379 7.70 2.25 -10.02
N VAL A 380 8.47 1.82 -9.04
CA VAL A 380 8.25 2.11 -7.63
C VAL A 380 9.56 2.44 -6.93
N LEU A 381 9.51 3.44 -6.05
CA LEU A 381 10.63 3.91 -5.23
C LEU A 381 10.22 3.94 -3.76
N LEU A 382 11.09 3.44 -2.89
CA LEU A 382 10.94 3.49 -1.44
C LEU A 382 12.19 4.13 -0.81
N PHE A 383 12.01 5.20 -0.05
CA PHE A 383 13.05 5.83 0.77
C PHE A 383 12.72 5.74 2.25
N ASN A 384 13.67 5.34 3.07
CA ASN A 384 13.57 5.51 4.53
C ASN A 384 14.04 6.91 5.00
N ALA A 385 13.81 7.90 4.17
CA ALA A 385 14.21 9.29 4.38
C ALA A 385 13.12 10.25 3.88
N ALA A 386 12.84 11.32 4.65
CA ALA A 386 11.93 12.40 4.23
C ALA A 386 12.60 13.32 3.20
N SER A 387 13.11 12.74 2.09
CA SER A 387 13.82 13.47 1.05
C SER A 387 12.87 14.08 0.01
N THR A 388 13.15 15.33 -0.37
CA THR A 388 12.46 16.00 -1.49
C THR A 388 12.83 15.43 -2.85
N LEU A 389 13.91 14.64 -2.96
CA LEU A 389 14.26 13.95 -4.21
C LEU A 389 13.11 13.12 -4.78
N ALA A 390 12.30 12.52 -3.89
CA ALA A 390 11.13 11.76 -4.31
C ALA A 390 10.15 12.56 -5.20
N ASN A 391 10.11 13.89 -5.09
CA ASN A 391 9.22 14.71 -5.92
C ASN A 391 9.65 14.78 -7.39
N ASP A 392 10.93 14.51 -7.66
CA ASP A 392 11.52 14.64 -8.99
C ASP A 392 11.64 13.29 -9.71
N VAL A 393 11.43 12.18 -8.98
CA VAL A 393 11.67 10.82 -9.49
C VAL A 393 10.68 10.42 -10.58
N VAL A 394 9.38 10.66 -10.36
CA VAL A 394 8.36 10.27 -11.35
C VAL A 394 8.48 11.08 -12.64
N PRO A 395 8.53 12.42 -12.62
CA PRO A 395 8.71 13.17 -13.87
C PRO A 395 10.02 12.78 -14.59
N GLN A 396 11.11 12.56 -13.87
CA GLN A 396 12.36 12.12 -14.49
C GLN A 396 12.25 10.72 -15.13
N PHE A 397 11.46 9.81 -14.52
CA PHE A 397 11.17 8.51 -15.13
C PHE A 397 10.34 8.66 -16.39
N LEU A 398 9.27 9.47 -16.37
CA LEU A 398 8.39 9.69 -17.51
C LEU A 398 9.11 10.41 -18.67
N ASP A 399 9.90 11.44 -18.37
CA ASP A 399 10.70 12.14 -19.36
C ASP A 399 11.73 11.21 -20.06
N ASN A 400 12.17 10.17 -19.36
CA ASN A 400 13.06 9.17 -19.94
C ASN A 400 12.35 8.20 -20.90
N LEU A 401 11.05 7.96 -20.67
CA LEU A 401 10.24 7.11 -21.57
C LEU A 401 9.86 7.82 -22.88
N ASN A 402 9.90 9.14 -22.92
CA ASN A 402 9.55 9.97 -24.08
C ASN A 402 10.74 10.28 -24.99
N LYS A 403 11.95 9.74 -24.71
CA LYS A 403 13.14 9.88 -25.53
C LYS A 403 13.22 8.81 -26.61
#